data_e68be992613a1a28779f8d3cd483b5db
#
_entry.id   e68be992613a1a28779f8d3cd483b5db
#
_cell.length_a   1.000
_cell.length_b   1.000
_cell.length_c   1.000
_cell.angle_alpha   90.00
_cell.angle_beta   90.00
_cell.angle_gamma   90.00
#
_symmetry.space_group_name_H-M   'P 1'
#
loop_
_entity.id
_entity.type
_entity.pdbx_description
1 polymer ?
#
loop_
_entity_poly.entity_id
_entity_poly.type
_entity_poly.pdbx_seq_one_letter_code
_entity_poly.pdbx_strand_id
1 'polypeptide(L)'
;GAFDEVRCLKADGTWRTIMQLDGSIQALAVADEKLWLIAMLGQKLPELVCFDLKTNELHPMTAFNEAVLEDCYVAEPEPLSIPAGEFRVDGWVLKPKDYDPNQKYPAILNIHGGPKAAYGPVFFHEMQFWASEGYFVMFCNPRGSNGKGNAFAELRGLYGTIDYDDLMNFTDAV
;
A
#
# COMPACT_ATOMS: atom_id res chain seq x y z
N GLY A 1 -4.54 2.70 -7.17
CA GLY A 1 -3.78 1.45 -7.18
C GLY A 1 -2.89 1.32 -5.96
N ALA A 2 -2.21 0.20 -5.84
CA ALA A 2 -1.29 -0.07 -4.75
C ALA A 2 0.08 0.63 -4.92
N PHE A 3 0.23 1.47 -5.95
CA PHE A 3 1.49 2.10 -6.33
C PHE A 3 1.32 3.60 -6.47
N ASP A 4 2.35 4.35 -6.12
CA ASP A 4 2.41 5.78 -6.40
C ASP A 4 3.03 6.04 -7.78
N GLU A 5 2.54 7.06 -8.44
CA GLU A 5 2.94 7.46 -9.79
C GLU A 5 3.25 8.95 -9.81
N VAL A 6 4.39 9.31 -10.38
CA VAL A 6 4.73 10.71 -10.66
C VAL A 6 4.41 11.03 -12.11
N ARG A 7 3.58 12.05 -12.31
CA ARG A 7 3.18 12.53 -13.63
C ARG A 7 3.60 13.97 -13.85
N CYS A 8 3.95 14.29 -15.07
CA CYS A 8 4.19 15.65 -15.53
C CYS A 8 3.05 16.11 -16.41
N LEU A 9 2.52 17.31 -16.12
CA LEU A 9 1.60 18.01 -17.01
C LEU A 9 2.42 18.79 -18.05
N LYS A 10 2.25 18.47 -19.32
CA LYS A 10 2.90 19.18 -20.42
C LYS A 10 2.19 20.49 -20.75
N ALA A 11 2.87 21.38 -21.48
CA ALA A 11 2.33 22.66 -21.89
C ALA A 11 1.10 22.53 -22.82
N ASP A 12 0.95 21.42 -23.52
CA ASP A 12 -0.21 21.10 -24.36
C ASP A 12 -1.42 20.57 -23.57
N GLY A 13 -1.33 20.50 -22.24
CA GLY A 13 -2.38 20.00 -21.36
C GLY A 13 -2.42 18.46 -21.23
N THR A 14 -1.52 17.74 -21.87
CA THR A 14 -1.45 16.28 -21.75
C THR A 14 -0.59 15.84 -20.56
N TRP A 15 -0.93 14.69 -19.96
CA TRP A 15 -0.16 14.08 -18.88
C TRP A 15 0.82 13.06 -19.42
N ARG A 16 2.03 13.06 -18.87
CA ARG A 16 3.02 12.02 -19.11
C ARG A 16 3.41 11.41 -17.77
N THR A 17 3.35 10.09 -17.64
CA THR A 17 3.95 9.35 -16.52
C THR A 17 5.48 9.46 -16.63
N ILE A 18 6.09 9.89 -15.54
CA ILE A 18 7.54 10.00 -15.38
C ILE A 18 8.08 8.73 -14.76
N MET A 19 7.46 8.27 -13.68
CA MET A 19 7.84 7.04 -12.98
C MET A 19 6.63 6.43 -12.28
N GLN A 20 6.68 5.12 -12.07
CA GLN A 20 5.86 4.38 -11.12
C GLN A 20 6.77 3.84 -10.03
N LEU A 21 6.32 3.93 -8.79
CA LEU A 21 7.03 3.44 -7.62
C LEU A 21 6.25 2.29 -7.00
N ASP A 22 6.91 1.16 -6.84
CA ASP A 22 6.40 0.07 -5.99
C ASP A 22 6.67 0.45 -4.53
N GLY A 23 5.81 1.31 -4.01
CA GLY A 23 5.99 1.93 -2.72
C GLY A 23 5.06 3.13 -2.53
N SER A 24 5.36 3.97 -1.54
CA SER A 24 4.60 5.18 -1.25
C SER A 24 5.50 6.41 -1.18
N ILE A 25 5.11 7.47 -1.89
CA ILE A 25 5.80 8.77 -1.92
C ILE A 25 5.16 9.70 -0.89
N GLN A 26 5.91 10.10 0.13
CA GLN A 26 5.45 11.00 1.17
C GLN A 26 5.76 12.47 0.86
N ALA A 27 6.84 12.72 0.14
CA ALA A 27 7.22 14.05 -0.31
C ALA A 27 7.99 13.98 -1.63
N LEU A 28 7.91 15.05 -2.43
CA LEU A 28 8.57 15.15 -3.71
C LEU A 28 9.11 16.57 -3.92
N ALA A 29 10.34 16.66 -4.41
CA ALA A 29 10.95 17.88 -4.93
C ALA A 29 11.61 17.63 -6.28
N VAL A 30 11.72 18.66 -7.10
CA VAL A 30 12.38 18.59 -8.41
C VAL A 30 13.55 19.57 -8.41
N ALA A 31 14.76 19.10 -8.65
CA ALA A 31 15.96 19.92 -8.79
C ALA A 31 16.97 19.21 -9.70
N ASP A 32 17.69 19.98 -10.51
CA ASP A 32 18.84 19.50 -11.32
C ASP A 32 18.54 18.26 -12.17
N GLU A 33 17.36 18.27 -12.85
CA GLU A 33 16.87 17.17 -13.67
C GLU A 33 16.71 15.83 -12.89
N LYS A 34 16.41 15.94 -11.59
CA LYS A 34 16.16 14.82 -10.68
C LYS A 34 14.88 15.02 -9.89
N LEU A 35 14.23 13.91 -9.55
CA LEU A 35 13.19 13.87 -8.55
C LEU A 35 13.81 13.41 -7.22
N TRP A 36 13.64 14.22 -6.19
CA TRP A 36 14.03 13.91 -4.82
C TRP A 36 12.80 13.51 -4.05
N LEU A 37 12.78 12.29 -3.52
CA LEU A 37 11.60 11.70 -2.91
C LEU A 37 11.90 11.28 -1.48
N ILE A 38 10.97 11.54 -0.56
CA ILE A 38 10.88 10.77 0.67
C ILE A 38 9.91 9.64 0.38
N ALA A 39 10.39 8.41 0.36
CA ALA A 39 9.60 7.27 -0.08
C ALA A 39 9.81 6.03 0.78
N MET A 40 8.75 5.24 0.91
CA MET A 40 8.77 3.88 1.44
C MET A 40 8.87 2.91 0.27
N LEU A 41 9.86 2.04 0.28
CA LEU A 41 10.09 1.02 -0.74
C LEU A 41 9.92 -0.37 -0.12
N GLY A 42 8.87 -1.09 -0.51
CA GLY A 42 8.52 -2.36 0.12
C GLY A 42 8.27 -2.19 1.63
N GLN A 43 8.80 -3.11 2.42
CA GLN A 43 8.64 -3.09 3.88
C GLN A 43 9.74 -2.29 4.60
N LYS A 44 10.23 -1.22 3.98
CA LYS A 44 11.21 -0.31 4.58
C LYS A 44 10.53 0.96 5.07
N LEU A 45 11.12 1.55 6.11
CA LEU A 45 10.74 2.89 6.59
C LEU A 45 11.13 3.97 5.56
N PRO A 46 10.53 5.18 5.63
CA PRO A 46 10.80 6.24 4.65
C PRO A 46 12.29 6.62 4.61
N GLU A 47 12.84 6.65 3.41
CA GLU A 47 14.20 7.11 3.13
C GLU A 47 14.21 8.17 2.02
N LEU A 48 15.28 8.94 1.93
CA LEU A 48 15.52 9.81 0.80
C LEU A 48 15.99 8.97 -0.38
N VAL A 49 15.30 9.10 -1.50
CA VAL A 49 15.69 8.50 -2.78
C VAL A 49 15.73 9.55 -3.88
N CYS A 50 16.57 9.32 -4.87
CA CYS A 50 16.72 10.20 -6.02
C CYS A 50 16.40 9.41 -7.29
N PHE A 51 15.47 9.92 -8.12
CA PHE A 51 15.23 9.40 -9.45
C PHE A 51 15.83 10.35 -10.49
N ASP A 52 16.78 9.86 -11.29
CA ASP A 52 17.43 10.62 -12.34
C ASP A 52 16.57 10.61 -13.61
N LEU A 53 16.14 11.78 -14.07
CA LEU A 53 15.25 11.95 -15.22
C LEU A 53 15.95 11.65 -16.58
N LYS A 54 17.28 11.57 -16.60
CA LYS A 54 18.06 11.26 -17.80
C LYS A 54 18.27 9.77 -17.97
N THR A 55 18.67 9.09 -16.88
CA THR A 55 18.96 7.65 -16.90
C THR A 55 17.73 6.80 -16.60
N ASN A 56 16.69 7.38 -16.00
CA ASN A 56 15.51 6.70 -15.44
C ASN A 56 15.87 5.69 -14.33
N GLU A 57 16.91 5.99 -13.56
CA GLU A 57 17.37 5.14 -12.47
C GLU A 57 16.97 5.73 -11.11
N LEU A 58 16.59 4.85 -10.18
CA LEU A 58 16.27 5.19 -8.80
C LEU A 58 17.47 4.84 -7.91
N HIS A 59 17.95 5.82 -7.15
CA HIS A 59 19.12 5.69 -6.27
C HIS A 59 18.71 5.96 -4.82
N PRO A 60 18.86 5.00 -3.90
CA PRO A 60 18.78 5.26 -2.46
C PRO A 60 19.89 6.23 -2.04
N MET A 61 19.51 7.28 -1.30
CA MET A 61 20.44 8.32 -0.85
C MET A 61 20.74 8.23 0.64
N THR A 62 19.83 7.61 1.41
CA THR A 62 19.98 7.41 2.86
C THR A 62 19.59 5.99 3.26
N ALA A 63 20.04 5.58 4.43
CA ALA A 63 19.74 4.29 5.07
C ALA A 63 19.60 4.50 6.58
N PHE A 64 18.94 5.60 7.01
CA PHE A 64 18.84 5.99 8.41
C PHE A 64 18.06 4.98 9.25
N ASN A 65 17.13 4.27 8.61
CA ASN A 65 16.19 3.39 9.29
C ASN A 65 16.55 1.89 9.17
N GLU A 66 17.59 1.51 8.42
CA GLU A 66 17.92 0.10 8.21
C GLU A 66 18.23 -0.61 9.54
N ALA A 67 19.06 0.00 10.38
CA ALA A 67 19.43 -0.58 11.69
C ALA A 67 18.24 -0.74 12.64
N VAL A 68 17.17 0.04 12.49
CA VAL A 68 15.98 -0.02 13.34
C VAL A 68 15.20 -1.32 13.12
N LEU A 69 15.22 -1.84 11.89
CA LEU A 69 14.45 -3.03 11.50
C LEU A 69 15.30 -4.31 11.45
N GLU A 70 16.64 -4.21 11.63
CA GLU A 70 17.56 -5.33 11.45
C GLU A 70 17.25 -6.52 12.38
N ASP A 71 16.87 -6.22 13.62
CA ASP A 71 16.53 -7.25 14.63
C ASP A 71 15.00 -7.46 14.79
N CYS A 72 14.19 -6.85 13.93
CA CYS A 72 12.74 -6.92 14.00
C CYS A 72 12.18 -7.98 13.04
N TYR A 73 11.12 -8.67 13.46
CA TYR A 73 10.30 -9.40 12.52
C TYR A 73 9.51 -8.41 11.68
N VAL A 74 9.69 -8.46 10.36
CA VAL A 74 8.92 -7.68 9.39
C VAL A 74 8.23 -8.64 8.44
N ALA A 75 6.91 -8.72 8.52
CA ALA A 75 6.10 -9.60 7.68
C ALA A 75 5.98 -9.03 6.26
N GLU A 76 6.13 -9.88 5.24
CA GLU A 76 5.86 -9.52 3.86
C GLU A 76 4.36 -9.61 3.57
N PRO A 77 3.75 -8.58 2.94
CA PRO A 77 2.33 -8.60 2.60
C PRO A 77 2.04 -9.55 1.44
N GLU A 78 1.32 -10.63 1.73
CA GLU A 78 0.87 -11.57 0.70
C GLU A 78 -0.39 -11.01 0.02
N PRO A 79 -0.39 -10.78 -1.32
CA PRO A 79 -1.53 -10.20 -2.00
C PRO A 79 -2.69 -11.20 -2.10
N LEU A 80 -3.90 -10.71 -1.84
CA LEU A 80 -5.15 -11.42 -2.05
C LEU A 80 -6.14 -10.50 -2.76
N SER A 81 -6.80 -10.98 -3.79
CA SER A 81 -7.80 -10.20 -4.52
C SER A 81 -9.08 -11.01 -4.68
N ILE A 82 -10.22 -10.44 -4.27
CA ILE A 82 -11.53 -11.06 -4.33
C ILE A 82 -12.47 -10.36 -5.34
N PRO A 83 -13.46 -11.06 -5.90
CA PRO A 83 -14.49 -10.43 -6.74
C PRO A 83 -15.44 -9.56 -5.89
N ALA A 84 -15.88 -8.42 -6.44
CA ALA A 84 -16.82 -7.49 -5.84
C ALA A 84 -17.73 -6.87 -6.91
N GLY A 85 -18.73 -7.60 -7.38
CA GLY A 85 -19.56 -7.24 -8.51
C GLY A 85 -18.73 -7.19 -9.81
N GLU A 86 -18.75 -6.06 -10.50
CA GLU A 86 -17.91 -5.84 -11.71
C GLU A 86 -16.46 -5.47 -11.40
N PHE A 87 -16.13 -5.29 -10.11
CA PHE A 87 -14.80 -4.92 -9.64
C PHE A 87 -14.08 -6.09 -8.97
N ARG A 88 -12.84 -5.82 -8.58
CA ARG A 88 -12.08 -6.64 -7.66
C ARG A 88 -11.60 -5.78 -6.48
N VAL A 89 -11.71 -6.33 -5.29
CA VAL A 89 -11.12 -5.78 -4.06
C VAL A 89 -9.74 -6.37 -3.91
N ASP A 90 -8.74 -5.51 -3.88
CA ASP A 90 -7.36 -5.90 -3.60
C ASP A 90 -7.05 -5.69 -2.12
N GLY A 91 -6.32 -6.62 -1.55
CA GLY A 91 -5.86 -6.57 -0.18
C GLY A 91 -4.63 -7.43 0.04
N TRP A 92 -4.22 -7.50 1.28
CA TRP A 92 -3.00 -8.19 1.69
C TRP A 92 -3.20 -8.85 3.05
N VAL A 93 -2.38 -9.85 3.29
CA VAL A 93 -2.31 -10.58 4.55
C VAL A 93 -0.87 -10.59 5.04
N LEU A 94 -0.66 -10.18 6.29
CA LEU A 94 0.59 -10.37 7.00
C LEU A 94 0.46 -11.62 7.87
N LYS A 95 1.37 -12.56 7.69
CA LYS A 95 1.44 -13.76 8.54
C LYS A 95 2.07 -13.43 9.89
N PRO A 96 1.67 -14.13 10.96
CA PRO A 96 2.32 -13.98 12.25
C PRO A 96 3.77 -14.49 12.21
N LYS A 97 4.58 -13.96 13.12
CA LYS A 97 5.92 -14.50 13.39
C LYS A 97 5.84 -16.00 13.69
N ASP A 98 6.77 -16.76 13.17
CA ASP A 98 6.87 -18.22 13.37
C ASP A 98 5.60 -18.98 12.91
N TYR A 99 4.99 -18.54 11.81
CA TYR A 99 3.79 -19.14 11.24
C TYR A 99 3.94 -20.63 10.95
N ASP A 100 3.02 -21.44 11.52
CA ASP A 100 2.85 -22.86 11.21
C ASP A 100 1.47 -23.11 10.58
N PRO A 101 1.38 -23.64 9.35
CA PRO A 101 0.10 -23.86 8.66
C PRO A 101 -0.84 -24.88 9.35
N ASN A 102 -0.34 -25.62 10.34
CA ASN A 102 -1.14 -26.59 11.12
C ASN A 102 -1.75 -25.98 12.39
N GLN A 103 -1.49 -24.71 12.67
CA GLN A 103 -2.03 -24.01 13.84
C GLN A 103 -3.11 -22.99 13.44
N LYS A 104 -3.94 -22.63 14.40
CA LYS A 104 -4.90 -21.53 14.27
C LYS A 104 -4.37 -20.31 15.01
N TYR A 105 -4.56 -19.16 14.41
CA TYR A 105 -4.09 -17.87 14.92
C TYR A 105 -5.27 -16.91 15.08
N PRO A 106 -5.22 -16.00 16.04
CA PRO A 106 -6.14 -14.86 16.04
C PRO A 106 -5.85 -13.97 14.85
N ALA A 107 -6.91 -13.28 14.35
CA ALA A 107 -6.80 -12.42 13.19
C ALA A 107 -7.33 -11.01 13.47
N ILE A 108 -6.74 -10.02 12.84
CA ILE A 108 -7.14 -8.61 12.90
C ILE A 108 -7.43 -8.15 11.47
N LEU A 109 -8.65 -7.67 11.21
CA LEU A 109 -8.97 -6.92 10.02
C LEU A 109 -8.72 -5.44 10.27
N ASN A 110 -7.73 -4.86 9.60
CA ASN A 110 -7.46 -3.42 9.67
C ASN A 110 -8.21 -2.71 8.54
N ILE A 111 -9.04 -1.73 8.89
CA ILE A 111 -9.94 -1.03 7.97
C ILE A 111 -9.52 0.43 7.89
N HIS A 112 -9.15 0.92 6.70
CA HIS A 112 -8.87 2.34 6.52
C HIS A 112 -10.16 3.18 6.49
N GLY A 113 -10.04 4.41 6.94
CA GLY A 113 -11.11 5.41 6.82
C GLY A 113 -11.04 6.21 5.53
N GLY A 114 -11.87 7.25 5.47
CA GLY A 114 -11.81 8.22 4.38
C GLY A 114 -13.12 8.51 3.66
N PRO A 115 -13.89 7.57 3.08
CA PRO A 115 -13.56 6.25 2.57
C PRO A 115 -12.53 6.28 1.43
N LYS A 116 -12.32 7.43 0.79
CA LYS A 116 -11.38 7.64 -0.35
C LYS A 116 -9.91 7.65 0.10
N ALA A 117 -9.50 6.68 0.89
CA ALA A 117 -8.11 6.31 1.11
C ALA A 117 -7.78 5.02 0.37
N ALA A 118 -6.56 4.55 0.45
CA ALA A 118 -6.15 3.24 -0.04
C ALA A 118 -4.93 2.75 0.72
N TYR A 119 -4.92 1.47 1.05
CA TYR A 119 -3.73 0.76 1.46
C TYR A 119 -2.89 0.35 0.26
N GLY A 120 -1.60 0.15 0.50
CA GLY A 120 -0.65 -0.50 -0.40
C GLY A 120 0.24 -1.46 0.38
N PRO A 121 1.07 -2.26 -0.31
CA PRO A 121 1.99 -3.22 0.30
C PRO A 121 3.26 -2.52 0.82
N VAL A 122 3.08 -1.53 1.70
CA VAL A 122 4.17 -0.77 2.33
C VAL A 122 4.17 -0.99 3.83
N PHE A 123 5.23 -0.56 4.50
CA PHE A 123 5.38 -0.72 5.94
C PHE A 123 4.33 0.09 6.71
N PHE A 124 3.52 -0.60 7.52
CA PHE A 124 2.63 0.00 8.51
C PHE A 124 3.01 -0.52 9.89
N HIS A 125 3.58 0.35 10.72
CA HIS A 125 4.11 -0.02 12.04
C HIS A 125 3.10 -0.81 12.88
N GLU A 126 1.86 -0.36 12.96
CA GLU A 126 0.82 -1.01 13.76
C GLU A 126 0.52 -2.44 13.25
N MET A 127 0.44 -2.62 11.94
CA MET A 127 0.17 -3.94 11.34
C MET A 127 1.36 -4.90 11.55
N GLN A 128 2.59 -4.39 11.41
CA GLN A 128 3.80 -5.17 11.65
C GLN A 128 3.92 -5.57 13.12
N PHE A 129 3.57 -4.65 14.03
CA PHE A 129 3.54 -4.95 15.46
C PHE A 129 2.58 -6.11 15.78
N TRP A 130 1.34 -6.07 15.28
CA TRP A 130 0.40 -7.17 15.50
C TRP A 130 0.87 -8.50 14.89
N ALA A 131 1.47 -8.47 13.71
CA ALA A 131 2.03 -9.67 13.09
C ALA A 131 3.20 -10.25 13.94
N SER A 132 4.04 -9.40 14.51
CA SER A 132 5.12 -9.84 15.42
C SER A 132 4.60 -10.43 16.73
N GLU A 133 3.40 -10.01 17.18
CA GLU A 133 2.72 -10.52 18.39
C GLU A 133 1.86 -11.78 18.13
N GLY A 134 1.95 -12.35 16.93
CA GLY A 134 1.32 -13.64 16.63
C GLY A 134 -0.06 -13.57 16.01
N TYR A 135 -0.48 -12.40 15.47
CA TYR A 135 -1.75 -12.26 14.78
C TYR A 135 -1.57 -12.36 13.25
N PHE A 136 -2.55 -12.97 12.58
CA PHE A 136 -2.79 -12.64 11.18
C PHE A 136 -3.32 -11.22 11.09
N VAL A 137 -2.74 -10.41 10.20
CA VAL A 137 -3.25 -9.06 9.94
C VAL A 137 -3.68 -8.98 8.50
N MET A 138 -4.96 -8.73 8.27
CA MET A 138 -5.54 -8.59 6.95
C MET A 138 -6.04 -7.17 6.73
N PHE A 139 -5.86 -6.65 5.52
CA PHE A 139 -6.30 -5.33 5.13
C PHE A 139 -6.57 -5.29 3.63
N CYS A 140 -7.57 -4.54 3.21
CA CYS A 140 -7.96 -4.45 1.82
C CYS A 140 -8.51 -3.06 1.47
N ASN A 141 -8.71 -2.84 0.17
CA ASN A 141 -9.33 -1.64 -0.38
C ASN A 141 -10.74 -1.98 -0.88
N PRO A 142 -11.79 -1.90 -0.01
CA PRO A 142 -13.16 -2.15 -0.41
C PRO A 142 -13.65 -1.11 -1.42
N ARG A 143 -14.81 -1.33 -2.05
CA ARG A 143 -15.47 -0.28 -2.85
C ARG A 143 -15.64 0.98 -2.02
N GLY A 144 -15.41 2.14 -2.61
CA GLY A 144 -15.27 3.42 -1.93
C GLY A 144 -13.83 3.92 -1.80
N SER A 145 -12.85 3.01 -1.86
CA SER A 145 -11.42 3.35 -1.80
C SER A 145 -10.94 4.07 -3.07
N ASN A 146 -9.79 4.74 -2.96
CA ASN A 146 -9.08 5.32 -4.09
C ASN A 146 -8.34 4.26 -4.93
N GLY A 147 -7.85 4.68 -6.10
CA GLY A 147 -6.89 3.95 -6.92
C GLY A 147 -7.49 3.15 -8.08
N LYS A 148 -8.81 2.91 -8.11
CA LYS A 148 -9.50 2.18 -9.18
C LYS A 148 -10.51 3.04 -9.97
N GLY A 149 -10.38 4.36 -9.88
CA GLY A 149 -11.25 5.30 -10.58
C GLY A 149 -12.55 5.65 -9.85
N ASN A 150 -13.30 6.59 -10.44
CA ASN A 150 -14.46 7.19 -9.76
C ASN A 150 -15.62 6.21 -9.55
N ALA A 151 -15.84 5.27 -10.46
CA ALA A 151 -16.91 4.28 -10.33
C ALA A 151 -16.70 3.35 -9.12
N PHE A 152 -15.46 2.93 -8.89
CA PHE A 152 -15.09 2.14 -7.72
C PHE A 152 -15.19 2.94 -6.41
N ALA A 153 -14.81 4.22 -6.46
CA ALA A 153 -14.80 5.12 -5.30
C ALA A 153 -16.18 5.72 -4.95
N GLU A 154 -17.24 5.41 -5.71
CA GLU A 154 -18.58 5.96 -5.49
C GLU A 154 -19.34 5.17 -4.43
N LEU A 155 -19.57 5.80 -3.27
CA LEU A 155 -20.29 5.21 -2.14
C LEU A 155 -21.50 6.04 -1.66
N ARG A 156 -21.87 7.11 -2.37
CA ARG A 156 -23.01 7.96 -1.93
C ARG A 156 -24.29 7.15 -1.78
N GLY A 157 -24.84 7.17 -0.57
CA GLY A 157 -26.04 6.41 -0.22
C GLY A 157 -25.82 4.91 0.00
N LEU A 158 -24.58 4.40 -0.13
CA LEU A 158 -24.23 2.98 0.01
C LEU A 158 -23.21 2.71 1.11
N TYR A 159 -22.77 3.72 1.83
CA TYR A 159 -21.78 3.59 2.91
C TYR A 159 -22.30 2.68 4.03
N GLY A 160 -21.48 1.72 4.45
CA GLY A 160 -21.87 0.68 5.44
C GLY A 160 -22.70 -0.45 4.84
N THR A 161 -22.77 -0.59 3.52
CA THR A 161 -23.45 -1.68 2.82
C THR A 161 -22.48 -2.45 1.94
N ILE A 162 -22.23 -2.01 0.71
CA ILE A 162 -21.38 -2.73 -0.24
C ILE A 162 -19.91 -2.77 0.19
N ASP A 163 -19.41 -1.74 0.86
CA ASP A 163 -18.09 -1.68 1.47
C ASP A 163 -17.96 -2.67 2.64
N TYR A 164 -19.00 -2.77 3.47
CA TYR A 164 -19.06 -3.77 4.54
C TYR A 164 -19.06 -5.20 3.98
N ASP A 165 -19.89 -5.46 2.96
CA ASP A 165 -19.92 -6.77 2.29
C ASP A 165 -18.56 -7.16 1.72
N ASP A 166 -17.85 -6.20 1.11
CA ASP A 166 -16.49 -6.41 0.58
C ASP A 166 -15.50 -6.79 1.69
N LEU A 167 -15.56 -6.11 2.84
CA LEU A 167 -14.72 -6.39 4.01
C LEU A 167 -14.99 -7.79 4.58
N MET A 168 -16.26 -8.18 4.69
CA MET A 168 -16.62 -9.51 5.20
C MET A 168 -16.22 -10.61 4.21
N ASN A 169 -16.48 -10.43 2.92
CA ASN A 169 -16.06 -11.38 1.89
C ASN A 169 -14.54 -11.52 1.82
N PHE A 170 -13.79 -10.44 2.06
CA PHE A 170 -12.34 -10.49 2.14
C PHE A 170 -11.89 -11.29 3.38
N THR A 171 -12.53 -11.06 4.52
CA THR A 171 -12.24 -11.79 5.75
C THR A 171 -12.49 -13.29 5.62
N ASP A 172 -13.60 -13.66 4.94
CA ASP A 172 -13.96 -15.07 4.71
C ASP A 172 -13.02 -15.77 3.71
N ALA A 173 -12.28 -15.01 2.90
CA ALA A 173 -11.34 -15.54 1.91
C ALA A 173 -9.93 -15.80 2.49
N VAL A 174 -9.61 -15.26 3.67
CA VAL A 174 -8.34 -15.46 4.38
C VAL A 174 -8.43 -16.66 5.31
#